data_321a88d5f65e5a3cd2b472d2ba1f0939
#
_entry.id   321a88d5f65e5a3cd2b472d2ba1f0939
#
_cell.length_a   1.000
_cell.length_b   1.000
_cell.length_c   1.000
_cell.angle_alpha   90.00
_cell.angle_beta   90.00
_cell.angle_gamma   90.00
#
_symmetry.space_group_name_H-M   'P 1'
#
loop_
_entity.id
_entity.type
_entity.pdbx_description
1 polymer ?
#
loop_
_entity_poly.entity_id
_entity_poly.type
_entity_poly.pdbx_seq_one_letter_code
_entity_poly.pdbx_strand_id
1 'polypeptide(L)'
;FIGDDCITEVLCSRMQLSEPDSSGRQIPEIIEGADYRIKADMVITALGFDPEDIPRMFGVDQLKVTKWGTLKTDFKSMMTDIEGVFAAGDIVRGASLVVWGIRDGRDAAESIHSYIQEKNKEQKKVS
;
A
#
# COMPACT_ATOMS: atom_id res chain seq x y z
N PHE A 1 -0.53 -12.52 22.56
CA PHE A 1 0.40 -12.30 23.68
C PHE A 1 -0.21 -12.90 24.94
N ILE A 2 0.61 -13.42 25.84
CA ILE A 2 0.20 -14.08 27.08
C ILE A 2 0.85 -13.34 28.25
N GLY A 3 0.08 -13.07 29.31
CA GLY A 3 0.45 -12.39 30.55
C GLY A 3 -0.69 -11.51 31.05
N ASP A 4 -0.71 -11.20 32.34
CA ASP A 4 -1.74 -10.38 32.95
C ASP A 4 -1.32 -8.88 32.93
N ASP A 5 -0.45 -8.45 33.86
CA ASP A 5 0.05 -7.07 33.92
C ASP A 5 1.21 -6.79 32.94
N CYS A 6 1.95 -7.81 32.57
CA CYS A 6 3.05 -7.75 31.60
C CYS A 6 3.06 -9.01 30.71
N ILE A 7 3.67 -8.85 29.55
CA ILE A 7 3.88 -9.98 28.64
C ILE A 7 4.89 -10.93 29.27
N THR A 8 4.56 -12.21 29.28
CA THR A 8 5.46 -13.30 29.72
C THR A 8 5.78 -14.27 28.62
N GLU A 9 4.86 -14.42 27.64
CA GLU A 9 5.04 -15.35 26.53
C GLU A 9 4.33 -14.81 25.26
N VAL A 10 4.80 -15.30 24.12
CA VAL A 10 4.15 -15.15 22.81
C VAL A 10 3.73 -16.53 22.32
N LEU A 11 2.45 -16.68 21.99
CA LEU A 11 1.95 -17.86 21.27
C LEU A 11 2.20 -17.66 19.77
N CYS A 12 2.90 -18.60 19.16
CA CYS A 12 3.25 -18.60 17.75
C CYS A 12 2.67 -19.82 17.07
N SER A 13 2.13 -19.65 15.87
CA SER A 13 1.72 -20.77 15.01
C SER A 13 2.86 -21.16 14.08
N ARG A 14 3.15 -22.45 14.01
CA ARG A 14 4.13 -22.96 13.05
C ARG A 14 3.56 -22.90 11.64
N MET A 15 4.37 -22.45 10.70
CA MET A 15 3.99 -22.29 9.30
C MET A 15 4.76 -23.26 8.41
N GLN A 16 4.14 -23.68 7.32
CA GLN A 16 4.79 -24.34 6.19
C GLN A 16 4.51 -23.57 4.91
N LEU A 17 5.32 -23.78 3.88
CA LEU A 17 5.03 -23.22 2.57
C LEU A 17 4.06 -24.14 1.81
N SER A 18 3.05 -23.54 1.17
CA SER A 18 2.14 -24.27 0.27
C SER A 18 2.88 -24.81 -0.95
N GLU A 19 2.22 -25.67 -1.73
CA GLU A 19 2.67 -25.97 -3.08
C GLU A 19 2.74 -24.68 -3.92
N PRO A 20 3.74 -24.58 -4.83
CA PRO A 20 3.86 -23.44 -5.71
C PRO A 20 2.62 -23.27 -6.60
N ASP A 21 2.10 -22.05 -6.69
CA ASP A 21 1.05 -21.71 -7.65
C ASP A 21 1.60 -21.67 -9.10
N SER A 22 0.72 -21.37 -10.08
CA SER A 22 1.09 -21.29 -11.49
C SER A 22 2.18 -20.23 -11.82
N SER A 23 2.47 -19.31 -10.90
CA SER A 23 3.56 -18.33 -10.99
C SER A 23 4.83 -18.78 -10.28
N GLY A 24 4.82 -19.94 -9.63
CA GLY A 24 5.91 -20.45 -8.80
C GLY A 24 5.94 -19.87 -7.38
N ARG A 25 4.92 -19.09 -6.98
CA ARG A 25 4.83 -18.49 -5.65
C ARG A 25 4.26 -19.46 -4.64
N GLN A 26 4.90 -19.57 -3.50
CA GLN A 26 4.43 -20.32 -2.34
C GLN A 26 3.87 -19.36 -1.27
N ILE A 27 2.80 -19.75 -0.62
CA ILE A 27 2.12 -18.97 0.42
C ILE A 27 2.35 -19.69 1.76
N PRO A 28 2.67 -18.98 2.86
CA PRO A 28 2.74 -19.58 4.18
C PRO A 28 1.36 -20.05 4.65
N GLU A 29 1.27 -21.29 5.12
CA GLU A 29 0.06 -21.91 5.65
C GLU A 29 0.30 -22.35 7.09
N ILE A 30 -0.71 -22.21 7.96
CA ILE A 30 -0.62 -22.63 9.35
C ILE A 30 -0.67 -24.16 9.43
N ILE A 31 0.26 -24.75 10.20
CA ILE A 31 0.20 -26.15 10.57
C ILE A 31 -0.71 -26.27 11.78
N GLU A 32 -1.89 -26.86 11.62
CA GLU A 32 -2.85 -27.02 12.70
C GLU A 32 -2.26 -27.85 13.87
N GLY A 33 -2.50 -27.39 15.09
CA GLY A 33 -2.05 -28.05 16.31
C GLY A 33 -0.54 -27.99 16.57
N ALA A 34 0.23 -27.23 15.77
CA ALA A 34 1.68 -27.08 15.93
C ALA A 34 2.07 -25.73 16.56
N ASP A 35 1.18 -25.14 17.33
CA ASP A 35 1.46 -23.92 18.07
C ASP A 35 2.52 -24.15 19.15
N TYR A 36 3.33 -23.13 19.37
CA TYR A 36 4.38 -23.16 20.39
C TYR A 36 4.48 -21.80 21.09
N ARG A 37 5.09 -21.80 22.28
CA ARG A 37 5.25 -20.58 23.09
C ARG A 37 6.70 -20.19 23.16
N ILE A 38 6.94 -18.88 23.12
CA ILE A 38 8.25 -18.27 23.30
C ILE A 38 8.15 -17.38 24.54
N LYS A 39 9.07 -17.54 25.50
CA LYS A 39 9.20 -16.61 26.62
C LYS A 39 9.68 -15.25 26.12
N ALA A 40 9.02 -14.19 26.53
CA ALA A 40 9.35 -12.82 26.15
C ALA A 40 8.90 -11.84 27.22
N ASP A 41 9.76 -10.91 27.57
CA ASP A 41 9.46 -9.82 28.50
C ASP A 41 9.01 -8.56 27.77
N MET A 42 9.25 -8.50 26.46
CA MET A 42 8.85 -7.43 25.56
C MET A 42 8.54 -7.97 24.16
N VAL A 43 7.53 -7.40 23.51
CA VAL A 43 7.22 -7.68 22.11
C VAL A 43 7.12 -6.35 21.35
N ILE A 44 7.83 -6.26 20.24
CA ILE A 44 7.77 -5.12 19.33
C ILE A 44 7.02 -5.55 18.07
N THR A 45 5.89 -4.89 17.81
CA THR A 45 5.13 -5.08 16.58
C THR A 45 5.75 -4.27 15.47
N ALA A 46 6.46 -4.93 14.55
CA ALA A 46 7.15 -4.31 13.42
C ALA A 46 6.60 -4.85 12.09
N LEU A 47 5.28 -4.94 11.98
CA LEU A 47 4.56 -5.40 10.81
C LEU A 47 4.54 -4.31 9.73
N GLY A 48 4.23 -4.72 8.48
CA GLY A 48 3.98 -3.77 7.40
C GLY A 48 2.70 -2.96 7.62
N PHE A 49 2.44 -2.03 6.71
CA PHE A 49 1.24 -1.22 6.71
C PHE A 49 0.32 -1.66 5.56
N ASP A 50 -0.96 -1.69 5.83
CA ASP A 50 -1.97 -1.75 4.80
C ASP A 50 -2.22 -0.34 4.25
N PRO A 51 -2.59 -0.20 2.95
CA PRO A 51 -2.97 1.09 2.40
C PRO A 51 -4.17 1.68 3.13
N GLU A 52 -4.15 2.98 3.37
CA GLU A 52 -5.29 3.71 3.90
C GLU A 52 -6.46 3.68 2.91
N ASP A 53 -7.68 3.55 3.43
CA ASP A 53 -8.92 3.61 2.62
C ASP A 53 -9.22 5.07 2.22
N ILE A 54 -8.42 5.60 1.31
CA ILE A 54 -8.50 6.98 0.84
C ILE A 54 -9.89 7.33 0.29
N PRO A 55 -10.54 6.50 -0.56
CA PRO A 55 -11.90 6.78 -1.03
C PRO A 55 -12.87 7.08 0.11
N ARG A 56 -12.87 6.25 1.14
CA ARG A 56 -13.73 6.41 2.30
C ARG A 56 -13.34 7.62 3.17
N MET A 57 -12.04 7.81 3.42
CA MET A 57 -11.54 8.90 4.26
C MET A 57 -11.88 10.28 3.70
N PHE A 58 -11.83 10.43 2.38
CA PHE A 58 -12.14 11.69 1.69
C PHE A 58 -13.57 11.78 1.16
N GLY A 59 -14.39 10.73 1.30
CA GLY A 59 -15.75 10.68 0.77
C GLY A 59 -15.79 10.71 -0.76
N VAL A 60 -14.81 10.11 -1.43
CA VAL A 60 -14.63 10.14 -2.89
C VAL A 60 -14.71 8.69 -3.42
N ASP A 61 -15.92 8.15 -3.46
CA ASP A 61 -16.17 6.77 -3.90
C ASP A 61 -15.77 6.48 -5.36
N GLN A 62 -15.52 7.53 -6.15
CA GLN A 62 -15.09 7.43 -7.53
C GLN A 62 -13.64 7.00 -7.70
N LEU A 63 -12.79 7.20 -6.67
CA LEU A 63 -11.39 6.76 -6.70
C LEU A 63 -11.31 5.24 -6.74
N LYS A 64 -10.74 4.71 -7.80
CA LYS A 64 -10.56 3.27 -7.95
C LYS A 64 -9.34 2.77 -7.19
N VAL A 65 -9.54 1.65 -6.53
CA VAL A 65 -8.47 0.92 -5.82
C VAL A 65 -8.18 -0.42 -6.47
N THR A 66 -7.01 -0.96 -6.20
CA THR A 66 -6.62 -2.33 -6.56
C THR A 66 -7.24 -3.32 -5.56
N LYS A 67 -7.09 -4.61 -5.83
CA LYS A 67 -7.47 -5.65 -4.88
C LYS A 67 -6.69 -5.62 -3.55
N TRP A 68 -5.61 -4.86 -3.48
CA TRP A 68 -4.79 -4.68 -2.28
C TRP A 68 -5.05 -3.35 -1.56
N GLY A 69 -6.07 -2.58 -2.00
CA GLY A 69 -6.44 -1.30 -1.40
C GLY A 69 -5.62 -0.10 -1.87
N THR A 70 -4.60 -0.28 -2.70
CA THR A 70 -3.82 0.83 -3.27
C THR A 70 -4.59 1.57 -4.35
N LEU A 71 -4.37 2.88 -4.49
CA LEU A 71 -4.99 3.69 -5.54
C LEU A 71 -4.52 3.27 -6.94
N LYS A 72 -5.45 3.26 -7.90
CA LYS A 72 -5.12 3.08 -9.32
C LYS A 72 -4.78 4.42 -9.94
N THR A 73 -3.65 4.46 -10.65
CA THR A 73 -3.23 5.60 -11.46
C THR A 73 -2.81 5.14 -12.85
N ASP A 74 -2.81 6.03 -13.81
CA ASP A 74 -2.08 5.84 -15.04
C ASP A 74 -0.57 5.97 -14.77
N PHE A 75 0.21 4.99 -15.19
CA PHE A 75 1.65 4.93 -14.89
C PHE A 75 2.49 6.04 -15.54
N LYS A 76 1.98 6.67 -16.59
CA LYS A 76 2.71 7.74 -17.29
C LYS A 76 2.41 9.11 -16.71
N SER A 77 1.14 9.35 -16.39
CA SER A 77 0.67 10.65 -15.89
C SER A 77 0.59 10.71 -14.36
N MET A 78 0.66 9.58 -13.66
CA MET A 78 0.41 9.49 -12.22
C MET A 78 -0.99 9.99 -11.80
N MET A 79 -1.87 10.24 -12.76
CA MET A 79 -3.24 10.72 -12.52
C MET A 79 -4.16 9.52 -12.21
N THR A 80 -5.08 9.73 -11.29
CA THR A 80 -6.14 8.77 -10.99
C THR A 80 -7.20 8.80 -12.10
N ASP A 81 -8.27 8.06 -11.92
CA ASP A 81 -9.46 8.13 -12.79
C ASP A 81 -10.32 9.39 -12.55
N ILE A 82 -9.93 10.24 -11.62
CA ILE A 82 -10.50 11.57 -11.42
C ILE A 82 -9.55 12.61 -12.02
N GLU A 83 -10.05 13.37 -12.97
CA GLU A 83 -9.27 14.40 -13.67
C GLU A 83 -8.66 15.43 -12.68
N GLY A 84 -7.37 15.66 -12.79
CA GLY A 84 -6.62 16.59 -11.95
C GLY A 84 -6.26 16.05 -10.56
N VAL A 85 -6.59 14.80 -10.26
CA VAL A 85 -6.21 14.12 -9.02
C VAL A 85 -5.08 13.14 -9.29
N PHE A 86 -3.94 13.35 -8.64
CA PHE A 86 -2.73 12.56 -8.79
C PHE A 86 -2.42 11.81 -7.50
N ALA A 87 -1.77 10.66 -7.63
CA ALA A 87 -1.30 9.90 -6.48
C ALA A 87 0.06 9.25 -6.79
N ALA A 88 0.90 9.16 -5.76
CA ALA A 88 2.26 8.64 -5.88
C ALA A 88 2.73 8.00 -4.56
N GLY A 89 3.80 7.21 -4.62
CA GLY A 89 4.39 6.55 -3.47
C GLY A 89 3.62 5.31 -3.01
N ASP A 90 3.69 5.00 -1.73
CA ASP A 90 3.19 3.75 -1.16
C ASP A 90 1.68 3.56 -1.33
N ILE A 91 0.90 4.64 -1.37
CA ILE A 91 -0.55 4.55 -1.60
C ILE A 91 -0.91 4.00 -2.99
N VAL A 92 0.01 4.09 -3.95
CA VAL A 92 -0.14 3.55 -5.32
C VAL A 92 0.63 2.24 -5.47
N ARG A 93 1.88 2.22 -5.01
CA ARG A 93 2.83 1.12 -5.21
C ARG A 93 2.66 -0.03 -4.21
N GLY A 94 2.07 0.24 -3.05
CA GLY A 94 2.17 -0.58 -1.86
C GLY A 94 3.45 -0.23 -1.07
N ALA A 95 3.62 -0.82 0.10
CA ALA A 95 4.80 -0.60 0.95
C ALA A 95 6.09 -0.88 0.17
N SER A 96 6.96 0.11 0.05
CA SER A 96 8.15 0.03 -0.78
C SER A 96 9.32 0.82 -0.20
N LEU A 97 10.45 0.86 -0.93
CA LEU A 97 11.63 1.58 -0.49
C LEU A 97 11.44 3.09 -0.66
N VAL A 98 11.99 3.86 0.27
CA VAL A 98 11.95 5.34 0.28
C VAL A 98 12.43 5.96 -1.03
N VAL A 99 13.41 5.33 -1.70
CA VAL A 99 13.92 5.80 -3.00
C VAL A 99 12.86 5.79 -4.10
N TRP A 100 11.93 4.84 -4.05
CA TRP A 100 10.80 4.79 -4.97
C TRP A 100 9.79 5.89 -4.67
N GLY A 101 9.50 6.15 -3.39
CA GLY A 101 8.63 7.26 -3.00
C GLY A 101 9.16 8.61 -3.46
N ILE A 102 10.48 8.85 -3.35
CA ILE A 102 11.14 10.06 -3.85
C ILE A 102 11.01 10.17 -5.38
N ARG A 103 11.25 9.08 -6.11
CA ARG A 103 11.12 9.05 -7.56
C ARG A 103 9.68 9.33 -7.99
N ASP A 104 8.73 8.57 -7.43
CA ASP A 104 7.32 8.70 -7.74
C ASP A 104 6.80 10.13 -7.47
N GLY A 105 7.25 10.77 -6.38
CA GLY A 105 6.93 12.15 -6.07
C GLY A 105 7.45 13.15 -7.11
N ARG A 106 8.65 12.93 -7.67
CA ARG A 106 9.22 13.75 -8.74
C ARG A 106 8.46 13.57 -10.05
N ASP A 107 8.17 12.31 -10.41
CA ASP A 107 7.43 11.97 -11.63
C ASP A 107 6.00 12.56 -11.56
N ALA A 108 5.34 12.49 -10.39
CA ALA A 108 4.04 13.11 -10.17
C ALA A 108 4.10 14.65 -10.28
N ALA A 109 5.12 15.29 -9.73
CA ALA A 109 5.27 16.75 -9.82
C ALA A 109 5.44 17.22 -11.26
N GLU A 110 6.20 16.50 -12.09
CA GLU A 110 6.35 16.80 -13.53
C GLU A 110 5.03 16.62 -14.28
N SER A 111 4.29 15.54 -13.97
CA SER A 111 2.98 15.27 -14.56
C SER A 111 1.95 16.34 -14.19
N ILE A 112 1.90 16.76 -12.92
CA ILE A 112 1.03 17.85 -12.45
C ILE A 112 1.39 19.16 -13.17
N HIS A 113 2.69 19.47 -13.27
CA HIS A 113 3.14 20.68 -13.96
C HIS A 113 2.66 20.68 -15.43
N SER A 114 2.87 19.59 -16.14
CA SER A 114 2.45 19.43 -17.54
C SER A 114 0.94 19.59 -17.69
N TYR A 115 0.16 18.95 -16.83
CA TYR A 115 -1.30 19.07 -16.81
C TYR A 115 -1.77 20.50 -16.63
N ILE A 116 -1.19 21.25 -15.67
CA ILE A 116 -1.53 22.64 -15.43
C ILE A 116 -1.20 23.51 -16.65
N GLN A 117 -0.06 23.28 -17.30
CA GLN A 117 0.34 24.03 -18.50
C GLN A 117 -0.61 23.78 -19.68
N GLU A 118 -1.06 22.56 -19.86
CA GLU A 118 -2.05 22.21 -20.90
C GLU A 118 -3.40 22.89 -20.64
N LYS A 119 -3.91 22.81 -19.42
CA LYS A 119 -5.18 23.48 -19.04
C LYS A 119 -5.12 25.00 -19.24
N ASN A 120 -4.02 25.64 -18.88
CA ASN A 120 -3.82 27.07 -19.09
C ASN A 120 -3.79 27.47 -20.59
N LYS A 121 -3.25 26.59 -21.45
CA LYS A 121 -3.28 26.81 -22.90
C LYS A 121 -4.68 26.66 -23.49
N GLU A 122 -5.44 25.70 -22.98
CA GLU A 122 -6.84 25.49 -23.39
C GLU A 122 -7.71 26.70 -23.02
N GLN A 123 -7.61 27.21 -21.81
CA GLN A 123 -8.36 28.37 -21.34
C GLN A 123 -8.06 29.63 -22.18
N LYS A 124 -6.78 29.85 -22.55
CA LYS A 124 -6.38 30.97 -23.39
C LYS A 124 -6.88 30.89 -24.85
N LYS A 125 -7.25 29.70 -25.32
CA LYS A 125 -7.81 29.52 -26.68
C LYS A 125 -9.32 29.78 -26.74
N VAL A 126 -9.99 29.75 -25.59
CA VAL A 126 -11.46 29.91 -25.47
C VAL A 126 -11.84 31.37 -25.11
N SER A 127 -10.85 32.17 -24.69
CA SER A 127 -11.00 33.62 -24.43
C SER A 127 -10.63 34.45 -25.63
#